data_6914539304057ea0e1f6e3d1ff57c7bf
#
_entry.id   6914539304057ea0e1f6e3d1ff57c7bf
#
_cell.length_a   1.000
_cell.length_b   1.000
_cell.length_c   1.000
_cell.angle_alpha   90.00
_cell.angle_beta   90.00
_cell.angle_gamma   90.00
#
_symmetry.space_group_name_H-M   'P 1'
#
loop_
_entity.id
_entity.type
_entity.pdbx_description
1 polymer ?
#
loop_
_entity_poly.entity_id
_entity_poly.type
_entity_poly.pdbx_seq_one_letter_code
_entity_poly.pdbx_strand_id
1 'polypeptide(L)'
;HICMQEAHGISYRQLRSDMDYLVSIGKLVFEGSRLYLAKTKRYEDFAAKELAEILPNNSLDTDNPTIEISGGVRLNELQQAAIQMACSHRVSMILGGAGSGKTTLVNALTERYFKGRMLVLAAPTGKAALNLREHGSCGARTVHSALGKTPNEDFLSPVRWSTIRMVVVDEASMLSIEMLAGILCKMPAACSLVLIG
;
A
#
# COMPACT_ATOMS: atom_id res chain seq x y z
N HIS A 1 2.39 -9.58 -31.70
CA HIS A 1 1.99 -10.92 -32.19
C HIS A 1 3.13 -11.70 -32.87
N ILE A 2 4.03 -11.06 -33.61
CA ILE A 2 5.13 -11.72 -34.35
C ILE A 2 6.28 -12.15 -33.41
N CYS A 3 6.59 -11.38 -32.39
CA CYS A 3 7.69 -11.67 -31.45
C CYS A 3 7.51 -12.93 -30.59
N MET A 4 6.28 -13.41 -30.34
CA MET A 4 6.07 -14.63 -29.54
C MET A 4 6.24 -15.94 -30.34
N GLN A 5 6.08 -15.92 -31.64
CA GLN A 5 6.27 -17.11 -32.48
C GLN A 5 7.74 -17.53 -32.61
N GLU A 6 8.66 -16.59 -32.52
CA GLU A 6 10.09 -16.85 -32.68
C GLU A 6 10.79 -17.37 -31.40
N ALA A 7 10.21 -17.08 -30.22
CA ALA A 7 10.92 -17.37 -28.97
C ALA A 7 10.78 -18.81 -28.42
N HIS A 8 9.69 -19.57 -28.77
CA HIS A 8 9.43 -20.86 -28.10
C HIS A 8 8.79 -21.94 -28.97
N GLY A 9 8.70 -21.80 -30.30
CA GLY A 9 8.15 -22.83 -31.17
C GLY A 9 6.63 -23.13 -30.99
N ILE A 10 5.91 -22.27 -30.26
CA ILE A 10 4.49 -22.44 -29.98
C ILE A 10 3.66 -21.82 -31.13
N SER A 11 2.79 -22.61 -31.76
CA SER A 11 1.92 -22.08 -32.80
C SER A 11 0.86 -21.12 -32.24
N TYR A 12 0.44 -20.13 -33.04
CA TYR A 12 -0.65 -19.22 -32.66
C TYR A 12 -1.94 -19.97 -32.28
N ARG A 13 -2.25 -21.08 -32.97
CA ARG A 13 -3.42 -21.92 -32.66
C ARG A 13 -3.32 -22.55 -31.28
N GLN A 14 -2.14 -23.05 -30.91
CA GLN A 14 -1.90 -23.63 -29.58
C GLN A 14 -2.03 -22.56 -28.51
N LEU A 15 -1.37 -21.41 -28.70
CA LEU A 15 -1.44 -20.30 -27.75
C LEU A 15 -2.90 -19.86 -27.51
N ARG A 16 -3.70 -19.74 -28.57
CA ARG A 16 -5.11 -19.35 -28.44
C ARG A 16 -5.92 -20.42 -27.69
N SER A 17 -5.72 -21.69 -28.01
CA SER A 17 -6.39 -22.79 -27.32
C SER A 17 -6.05 -22.80 -25.83
N ASP A 18 -4.78 -22.61 -25.49
CA ASP A 18 -4.34 -22.56 -24.08
C ASP A 18 -4.92 -21.36 -23.33
N MET A 19 -5.00 -20.20 -24.00
CA MET A 19 -5.67 -19.01 -23.43
C MET A 19 -7.17 -19.26 -23.21
N ASP A 20 -7.87 -19.82 -24.17
CA ASP A 20 -9.31 -20.13 -24.05
C ASP A 20 -9.55 -21.14 -22.93
N TYR A 21 -8.67 -22.14 -22.78
CA TYR A 21 -8.70 -23.07 -21.66
C TYR A 21 -8.48 -22.35 -20.31
N LEU A 22 -7.46 -21.48 -20.20
CA LEU A 22 -7.18 -20.73 -18.96
C LEU A 22 -8.31 -19.77 -18.59
N VAL A 23 -9.01 -19.21 -19.57
CA VAL A 23 -10.22 -18.41 -19.35
C VAL A 23 -11.36 -19.30 -18.84
N SER A 24 -11.57 -20.48 -19.46
CA SER A 24 -12.65 -21.39 -19.08
C SER A 24 -12.53 -21.90 -17.65
N ILE A 25 -11.28 -22.07 -17.13
CA ILE A 25 -11.03 -22.47 -15.75
C ILE A 25 -10.86 -21.27 -14.78
N GLY A 26 -11.14 -20.04 -15.24
CA GLY A 26 -11.14 -18.83 -14.43
C GLY A 26 -9.74 -18.35 -13.96
N LYS A 27 -8.67 -18.77 -14.64
CA LYS A 27 -7.30 -18.29 -14.37
C LYS A 27 -7.00 -16.97 -15.06
N LEU A 28 -7.59 -16.76 -16.23
CA LEU A 28 -7.51 -15.54 -17.01
C LEU A 28 -8.89 -14.91 -17.18
N VAL A 29 -8.92 -13.61 -17.38
CA VAL A 29 -10.15 -12.85 -17.66
C VAL A 29 -9.87 -11.80 -18.72
N PHE A 30 -10.80 -11.64 -19.67
CA PHE A 30 -10.78 -10.56 -20.64
C PHE A 30 -11.60 -9.37 -20.15
N GLU A 31 -11.05 -8.17 -20.32
CA GLU A 31 -11.77 -6.92 -20.20
C GLU A 31 -11.55 -6.11 -21.48
N GLY A 32 -12.54 -6.07 -22.36
CA GLY A 32 -12.38 -5.55 -23.70
C GLY A 32 -11.30 -6.31 -24.48
N SER A 33 -10.24 -5.62 -24.91
CA SER A 33 -9.09 -6.19 -25.64
C SER A 33 -7.92 -6.58 -24.72
N ARG A 34 -8.05 -6.40 -23.39
CA ARG A 34 -6.98 -6.68 -22.43
C ARG A 34 -7.20 -8.02 -21.77
N LEU A 35 -6.10 -8.74 -21.52
CA LEU A 35 -6.09 -10.02 -20.82
C LEU A 35 -5.39 -9.85 -19.48
N TYR A 36 -6.02 -10.31 -18.43
CA TYR A 36 -5.54 -10.24 -17.06
C TYR A 36 -5.45 -11.62 -16.40
N LEU A 37 -4.54 -11.78 -15.46
CA LEU A 37 -4.68 -12.83 -14.45
C LEU A 37 -5.92 -12.52 -13.60
N ALA A 38 -6.84 -13.48 -13.50
CA ALA A 38 -8.11 -13.28 -12.77
C ALA A 38 -7.87 -12.85 -11.31
N LYS A 39 -6.83 -13.40 -10.66
CA LYS A 39 -6.44 -13.01 -9.30
C LYS A 39 -6.04 -11.54 -9.23
N THR A 40 -5.17 -11.08 -10.15
CA THR A 40 -4.69 -9.68 -10.18
C THR A 40 -5.84 -8.71 -10.48
N LYS A 41 -6.69 -9.04 -11.46
CA LYS A 41 -7.87 -8.23 -11.80
C LYS A 41 -8.80 -8.05 -10.60
N ARG A 42 -9.04 -9.11 -9.83
CA ARG A 42 -9.86 -9.03 -8.61
C ARG A 42 -9.29 -8.05 -7.59
N TYR A 43 -7.97 -8.01 -7.39
CA TYR A 43 -7.34 -7.04 -6.48
C TYR A 43 -7.42 -5.63 -7.02
N GLU A 44 -7.22 -5.44 -8.33
CA GLU A 44 -7.36 -4.13 -8.98
C GLU A 44 -8.78 -3.59 -8.84
N ASP A 45 -9.80 -4.38 -9.15
CA ASP A 45 -11.19 -3.99 -9.03
C ASP A 45 -11.57 -3.67 -7.59
N PHE A 46 -11.10 -4.47 -6.63
CA PHE A 46 -11.32 -4.21 -5.21
C PHE A 46 -10.68 -2.90 -4.78
N ALA A 47 -9.39 -2.70 -5.09
CA ALA A 47 -8.69 -1.48 -4.71
C ALA A 47 -9.30 -0.23 -5.38
N ALA A 48 -9.67 -0.32 -6.65
CA ALA A 48 -10.33 0.77 -7.37
C ALA A 48 -11.68 1.13 -6.73
N LYS A 49 -12.48 0.14 -6.36
CA LYS A 49 -13.76 0.34 -5.66
C LYS A 49 -13.56 1.03 -4.32
N GLU A 50 -12.69 0.51 -3.45
CA GLU A 50 -12.43 1.10 -2.12
C GLU A 50 -11.91 2.54 -2.24
N LEU A 51 -10.99 2.81 -3.16
CA LEU A 51 -10.48 4.16 -3.40
C LEU A 51 -11.57 5.09 -3.95
N ALA A 52 -12.43 4.61 -4.85
CA ALA A 52 -13.55 5.40 -5.38
C ALA A 52 -14.55 5.80 -4.28
N GLU A 53 -14.71 4.98 -3.24
CA GLU A 53 -15.55 5.30 -2.07
C GLU A 53 -14.85 6.27 -1.09
N ILE A 54 -13.51 6.19 -0.98
CA ILE A 54 -12.72 7.03 -0.06
C ILE A 54 -12.51 8.44 -0.62
N LEU A 55 -12.10 8.55 -1.89
CA LEU A 55 -11.59 9.81 -2.45
C LEU A 55 -12.57 10.98 -2.47
N PRO A 56 -13.88 10.80 -2.72
CA PRO A 56 -14.85 11.91 -2.65
C PRO A 56 -14.99 12.51 -1.24
N ASN A 57 -14.74 11.69 -0.19
CA ASN A 57 -14.81 12.07 1.22
C ASN A 57 -13.47 11.80 1.90
N ASN A 58 -12.38 12.29 1.31
CA ASN A 58 -11.02 11.99 1.75
C ASN A 58 -10.61 12.69 3.06
N SER A 59 -11.39 13.68 3.55
CA SER A 59 -11.09 14.35 4.82
C SER A 59 -11.47 13.49 6.01
N LEU A 60 -10.65 13.59 7.06
CA LEU A 60 -10.93 13.09 8.39
C LEU A 60 -11.18 14.28 9.31
N ASP A 61 -12.22 14.17 10.13
CA ASP A 61 -12.44 15.12 11.22
C ASP A 61 -11.45 14.79 12.34
N THR A 62 -10.33 15.52 12.34
CA THR A 62 -9.27 15.34 13.32
C THR A 62 -8.83 16.69 13.84
N ASP A 63 -8.59 16.77 15.16
CA ASP A 63 -7.93 17.93 15.76
C ASP A 63 -6.59 18.19 15.06
N ASN A 64 -6.35 19.44 14.71
CA ASN A 64 -5.13 19.86 14.01
C ASN A 64 -3.90 19.57 14.90
N PRO A 65 -3.06 18.60 14.57
CA PRO A 65 -2.01 18.16 15.47
C PRO A 65 -0.83 19.13 15.45
N THR A 66 -0.56 19.76 16.57
CA THR A 66 0.79 20.30 16.81
C THR A 66 1.72 19.10 17.07
N ILE A 67 2.67 18.86 16.18
CA ILE A 67 3.62 17.74 16.33
C ILE A 67 4.92 18.28 16.89
N GLU A 68 5.15 17.97 18.16
CA GLU A 68 6.46 18.08 18.78
C GLU A 68 7.19 16.75 18.60
N ILE A 69 8.34 16.77 17.94
CA ILE A 69 9.21 15.61 17.82
C ILE A 69 10.14 15.57 19.04
N SER A 70 10.19 14.43 19.70
CA SER A 70 11.17 14.17 20.77
C SER A 70 12.60 14.33 20.23
N GLY A 71 13.47 15.00 20.98
CA GLY A 71 14.87 15.18 20.58
C GLY A 71 15.19 16.51 19.88
N GLY A 72 14.29 17.49 19.87
CA GLY A 72 14.60 18.84 19.41
C GLY A 72 14.72 19.00 17.88
N VAL A 73 14.34 17.99 17.12
CA VAL A 73 14.28 18.08 15.64
C VAL A 73 13.14 18.99 15.24
N ARG A 74 13.46 20.12 14.58
CA ARG A 74 12.44 21.02 14.01
C ARG A 74 12.10 20.56 12.59
N LEU A 75 10.83 20.25 12.35
CA LEU A 75 10.30 20.02 11.02
C LEU A 75 10.27 21.32 10.23
N ASN A 76 10.64 21.27 8.97
CA ASN A 76 10.41 22.38 8.06
C ASN A 76 8.92 22.50 7.70
N GLU A 77 8.51 23.62 7.09
CA GLU A 77 7.13 23.91 6.76
C GLU A 77 6.48 22.83 5.87
N LEU A 78 7.22 22.30 4.88
CA LEU A 78 6.73 21.23 4.00
C LEU A 78 6.50 19.93 4.76
N GLN A 79 7.38 19.57 5.68
CA GLN A 79 7.23 18.40 6.52
C GLN A 79 6.05 18.53 7.48
N GLN A 80 5.84 19.72 8.06
CA GLN A 80 4.67 19.99 8.89
C GLN A 80 3.37 19.87 8.08
N ALA A 81 3.31 20.48 6.89
CA ALA A 81 2.17 20.37 6.00
C ALA A 81 1.89 18.91 5.58
N ALA A 82 2.95 18.13 5.30
CA ALA A 82 2.82 16.71 4.95
C ALA A 82 2.23 15.88 6.11
N ILE A 83 2.65 16.14 7.34
CA ILE A 83 2.12 15.47 8.53
C ILE A 83 0.66 15.88 8.76
N GLN A 84 0.34 17.17 8.63
CA GLN A 84 -1.03 17.65 8.74
C GLN A 84 -1.93 16.97 7.71
N MET A 85 -1.50 16.91 6.45
CA MET A 85 -2.20 16.18 5.39
C MET A 85 -2.40 14.71 5.74
N ALA A 86 -1.34 14.01 6.20
CA ALA A 86 -1.39 12.61 6.59
C ALA A 86 -2.38 12.34 7.73
N CYS A 87 -2.57 13.29 8.64
CA CYS A 87 -3.51 13.17 9.74
C CYS A 87 -4.96 13.54 9.38
N SER A 88 -5.16 14.47 8.43
CA SER A 88 -6.47 15.00 8.06
C SER A 88 -7.11 14.33 6.85
N HIS A 89 -6.43 13.39 6.21
CA HIS A 89 -6.94 12.69 5.02
C HIS A 89 -6.89 11.18 5.21
N ARG A 90 -7.88 10.50 4.62
CA ARG A 90 -7.95 9.04 4.65
C ARG A 90 -6.90 8.38 3.75
N VAL A 91 -6.54 9.02 2.64
CA VAL A 91 -5.46 8.57 1.75
C VAL A 91 -4.61 9.77 1.38
N SER A 92 -3.31 9.66 1.58
CA SER A 92 -2.33 10.68 1.19
C SER A 92 -1.06 10.05 0.62
N MET A 93 -0.42 10.78 -0.29
CA MET A 93 0.85 10.39 -0.88
C MET A 93 1.89 11.48 -0.61
N ILE A 94 3.06 11.06 -0.15
CA ILE A 94 4.19 11.94 0.14
C ILE A 94 5.35 11.50 -0.73
N LEU A 95 5.68 12.31 -1.71
CA LEU A 95 6.75 12.04 -2.66
C LEU A 95 7.95 12.93 -2.36
N GLY A 96 9.14 12.35 -2.38
CA GLY A 96 10.36 13.12 -2.15
C GLY A 96 11.62 12.38 -2.60
N GLY A 97 12.60 13.12 -3.12
CA GLY A 97 13.89 12.57 -3.51
C GLY A 97 14.69 12.02 -2.32
N ALA A 98 15.85 11.43 -2.62
CA ALA A 98 16.79 11.02 -1.59
C ALA A 98 17.22 12.23 -0.74
N GLY A 99 17.28 12.07 0.59
CA GLY A 99 17.65 13.15 1.51
C GLY A 99 16.58 14.20 1.80
N SER A 100 15.36 14.06 1.28
CA SER A 100 14.27 15.02 1.51
C SER A 100 13.68 14.97 2.95
N GLY A 101 14.17 14.06 3.80
CA GLY A 101 13.71 13.93 5.18
C GLY A 101 12.49 13.04 5.35
N LYS A 102 12.21 12.14 4.41
CA LYS A 102 11.11 11.16 4.53
C LYS A 102 11.19 10.34 5.83
N THR A 103 12.37 9.89 6.20
CA THR A 103 12.59 9.13 7.46
C THR A 103 12.26 9.97 8.69
N THR A 104 12.58 11.26 8.69
CA THR A 104 12.21 12.19 9.78
C THR A 104 10.69 12.28 9.91
N LEU A 105 9.99 12.34 8.80
CA LEU A 105 8.53 12.40 8.75
C LEU A 105 7.90 11.08 9.25
N VAL A 106 8.44 9.92 8.82
CA VAL A 106 8.01 8.61 9.33
C VAL A 106 8.19 8.52 10.84
N ASN A 107 9.34 8.97 11.37
CA ASN A 107 9.60 8.97 12.80
C ASN A 107 8.62 9.86 13.57
N ALA A 108 8.30 11.04 13.05
CA ALA A 108 7.32 11.96 13.64
C ALA A 108 5.92 11.33 13.74
N LEU A 109 5.46 10.69 12.66
CA LEU A 109 4.19 9.95 12.64
C LEU A 109 4.22 8.76 13.61
N THR A 110 5.36 8.06 13.69
CA THR A 110 5.54 6.91 14.58
C THR A 110 5.47 7.33 16.05
N GLU A 111 6.16 8.39 16.44
CA GLU A 111 6.15 8.87 17.83
C GLU A 111 4.73 9.22 18.29
N ARG A 112 3.93 9.81 17.41
CA ARG A 112 2.57 10.22 17.73
C ARG A 112 1.61 9.03 17.89
N TYR A 113 1.64 8.08 16.95
CA TYR A 113 0.61 7.03 16.85
C TYR A 113 1.06 5.68 17.40
N PHE A 114 2.36 5.43 17.53
CA PHE A 114 2.88 4.14 17.97
C PHE A 114 2.61 3.84 19.46
N LYS A 115 2.70 4.84 20.33
CA LYS A 115 2.48 4.68 21.78
C LYS A 115 1.09 4.11 22.11
N GLY A 116 0.09 4.42 21.29
CA GLY A 116 -1.28 3.89 21.43
C GLY A 116 -1.54 2.58 20.69
N ARG A 117 -0.52 1.96 20.06
CA ARG A 117 -0.68 0.81 19.14
C ARG A 117 -1.69 1.06 18.02
N MET A 118 -1.83 2.31 17.60
CA MET A 118 -2.77 2.74 16.57
C MET A 118 -2.14 2.87 15.19
N LEU A 119 -0.86 2.54 15.06
CA LEU A 119 -0.08 2.63 13.84
C LEU A 119 0.32 1.26 13.31
N VAL A 120 0.14 1.05 12.02
CA VAL A 120 0.85 0.03 11.23
C VAL A 120 1.90 0.74 10.39
N LEU A 121 3.17 0.47 10.67
CA LEU A 121 4.30 0.93 9.85
C LEU A 121 4.83 -0.26 9.05
N ALA A 122 4.80 -0.15 7.74
CA ALA A 122 5.14 -1.23 6.84
C ALA A 122 5.98 -0.77 5.65
N ALA A 123 6.68 -1.72 5.05
CA ALA A 123 7.36 -1.53 3.77
C ALA A 123 7.13 -2.77 2.88
N PRO A 124 7.19 -2.62 1.55
CA PRO A 124 6.98 -3.75 0.63
C PRO A 124 8.03 -4.85 0.77
N THR A 125 9.27 -4.49 1.12
CA THR A 125 10.41 -5.43 1.19
C THR A 125 10.99 -5.55 2.61
N GLY A 126 11.63 -6.71 2.88
CA GLY A 126 12.32 -6.94 4.15
C GLY A 126 13.46 -5.95 4.39
N LYS A 127 14.21 -5.58 3.34
CA LYS A 127 15.30 -4.60 3.42
C LYS A 127 14.79 -3.22 3.83
N ALA A 128 13.71 -2.74 3.20
CA ALA A 128 13.11 -1.46 3.54
C ALA A 128 12.56 -1.45 4.97
N ALA A 129 11.90 -2.53 5.40
CA ALA A 129 11.42 -2.65 6.78
C ALA A 129 12.57 -2.69 7.80
N LEU A 130 13.72 -3.29 7.46
CA LEU A 130 14.91 -3.28 8.29
C LEU A 130 15.50 -1.87 8.40
N ASN A 131 15.64 -1.17 7.29
CA ASN A 131 16.11 0.22 7.25
C ASN A 131 15.29 1.13 8.17
N LEU A 132 13.95 1.02 8.12
CA LEU A 132 13.08 1.79 9.02
C LEU A 132 13.38 1.52 10.49
N ARG A 133 13.63 0.26 10.87
CA ARG A 133 13.96 -0.11 12.26
C ARG A 133 15.31 0.44 12.71
N GLU A 134 16.32 0.38 11.83
CA GLU A 134 17.67 0.90 12.10
C GLU A 134 17.67 2.43 12.27
N HIS A 135 16.74 3.14 11.65
CA HIS A 135 16.58 4.59 11.78
C HIS A 135 15.57 5.03 12.86
N GLY A 136 15.27 4.15 13.82
CA GLY A 136 14.49 4.50 15.00
C GLY A 136 13.00 4.18 14.94
N SER A 137 12.49 3.72 13.80
CA SER A 137 11.07 3.34 13.67
C SER A 137 10.83 1.92 14.21
N CYS A 138 10.81 1.77 15.52
CA CYS A 138 10.51 0.50 16.17
C CYS A 138 9.14 -0.05 15.72
N GLY A 139 9.07 -1.35 15.38
CA GLY A 139 7.83 -2.00 14.98
C GLY A 139 7.52 -1.97 13.48
N ALA A 140 8.38 -1.38 12.65
CA ALA A 140 8.30 -1.48 11.20
C ALA A 140 8.42 -2.95 10.75
N ARG A 141 7.58 -3.36 9.80
CA ARG A 141 7.51 -4.74 9.30
C ARG A 141 7.21 -4.76 7.81
N THR A 142 7.31 -5.91 7.18
CA THR A 142 6.87 -6.03 5.79
C THR A 142 5.35 -5.95 5.70
N VAL A 143 4.82 -5.49 4.54
CA VAL A 143 3.37 -5.46 4.28
C VAL A 143 2.77 -6.85 4.46
N HIS A 144 3.41 -7.92 3.96
CA HIS A 144 2.98 -9.30 4.18
C HIS A 144 2.82 -9.62 5.67
N SER A 145 3.83 -9.33 6.47
CA SER A 145 3.80 -9.53 7.92
C SER A 145 2.71 -8.68 8.60
N ALA A 146 2.52 -7.43 8.15
CA ALA A 146 1.49 -6.54 8.68
C ALA A 146 0.08 -7.08 8.42
N LEU A 147 -0.12 -7.67 7.24
CA LEU A 147 -1.38 -8.29 6.85
C LEU A 147 -1.58 -9.69 7.47
N GLY A 148 -0.54 -10.29 8.06
CA GLY A 148 -0.54 -11.67 8.53
C GLY A 148 -0.67 -12.65 7.38
N LYS A 149 -0.01 -12.37 6.26
CA LYS A 149 -0.12 -13.12 5.01
C LYS A 149 1.24 -13.60 4.52
N THR A 150 1.24 -14.75 3.87
CA THR A 150 2.34 -15.22 3.03
C THR A 150 2.10 -14.81 1.57
N PRO A 151 3.14 -14.79 0.72
CA PRO A 151 2.99 -14.36 -0.68
C PRO A 151 1.95 -15.14 -1.51
N ASN A 152 1.63 -16.39 -1.11
CA ASN A 152 0.71 -17.26 -1.84
C ASN A 152 -0.73 -17.21 -1.34
N GLU A 153 -0.99 -16.50 -0.23
CA GLU A 153 -2.32 -16.40 0.34
C GLU A 153 -3.16 -15.30 -0.32
N ASP A 154 -4.47 -15.38 -0.13
CA ASP A 154 -5.38 -14.33 -0.55
C ASP A 154 -5.24 -13.12 0.39
N PHE A 155 -4.96 -11.97 -0.18
CA PHE A 155 -4.80 -10.73 0.57
C PHE A 155 -6.13 -10.14 1.04
N LEU A 156 -7.24 -10.44 0.38
CA LEU A 156 -8.55 -10.00 0.84
C LEU A 156 -9.00 -10.84 2.04
N SER A 157 -9.09 -10.21 3.19
CA SER A 157 -9.48 -10.84 4.45
C SER A 157 -10.65 -10.09 5.06
N PRO A 158 -11.70 -10.77 5.53
CA PRO A 158 -12.84 -10.11 6.16
C PRO A 158 -12.50 -9.47 7.51
N VAL A 159 -11.35 -9.82 8.10
CA VAL A 159 -10.95 -9.32 9.42
C VAL A 159 -10.28 -7.96 9.27
N ARG A 160 -10.96 -6.90 9.66
CA ARG A 160 -10.42 -5.54 9.70
C ARG A 160 -9.63 -5.29 10.98
N TRP A 161 -8.68 -4.36 10.91
CA TRP A 161 -8.02 -3.83 12.10
C TRP A 161 -9.01 -2.99 12.92
N SER A 162 -9.16 -3.26 14.21
CA SER A 162 -10.14 -2.55 15.05
C SER A 162 -9.59 -1.26 15.67
N THR A 163 -8.30 -1.23 16.00
CA THR A 163 -7.68 -0.15 16.77
C THR A 163 -6.75 0.75 15.95
N ILE A 164 -6.44 0.36 14.72
CA ILE A 164 -5.51 1.11 13.86
C ILE A 164 -6.17 2.39 13.35
N ARG A 165 -5.45 3.50 13.50
CA ARG A 165 -5.84 4.83 13.04
C ARG A 165 -4.99 5.31 11.86
N MET A 166 -3.80 4.74 11.68
CA MET A 166 -2.91 5.12 10.61
C MET A 166 -2.15 3.91 10.10
N VAL A 167 -2.02 3.82 8.79
CA VAL A 167 -1.12 2.90 8.09
C VAL A 167 -0.13 3.73 7.30
N VAL A 168 1.15 3.57 7.58
CA VAL A 168 2.24 4.21 6.83
C VAL A 168 2.96 3.13 6.04
N VAL A 169 3.07 3.33 4.75
CA VAL A 169 3.85 2.46 3.86
C VAL A 169 4.99 3.26 3.28
N ASP A 170 6.21 2.93 3.69
CA ASP A 170 7.43 3.49 3.10
C ASP A 170 7.85 2.69 1.87
N GLU A 171 8.61 3.31 0.97
CA GLU A 171 8.97 2.74 -0.34
C GLU A 171 7.75 2.28 -1.15
N ALA A 172 6.68 3.08 -1.12
CA ALA A 172 5.38 2.74 -1.72
C ALA A 172 5.44 2.53 -3.25
N SER A 173 6.48 3.00 -3.92
CA SER A 173 6.73 2.73 -5.35
C SER A 173 6.88 1.24 -5.68
N MET A 174 7.23 0.42 -4.68
CA MET A 174 7.36 -1.04 -4.80
C MET A 174 6.11 -1.80 -4.31
N LEU A 175 5.04 -1.10 -3.95
CA LEU A 175 3.81 -1.71 -3.45
C LEU A 175 3.05 -2.39 -4.60
N SER A 176 2.81 -3.69 -4.49
CA SER A 176 1.99 -4.39 -5.48
C SER A 176 0.50 -4.14 -5.27
N ILE A 177 -0.30 -4.39 -6.31
CA ILE A 177 -1.76 -4.21 -6.23
C ILE A 177 -2.42 -5.13 -5.20
N GLU A 178 -1.88 -6.34 -5.01
CA GLU A 178 -2.36 -7.27 -3.99
C GLU A 178 -2.11 -6.73 -2.58
N MET A 179 -0.93 -6.15 -2.34
CA MET A 179 -0.58 -5.55 -1.05
C MET A 179 -1.47 -4.35 -0.76
N LEU A 180 -1.68 -3.48 -1.75
CA LEU A 180 -2.57 -2.31 -1.61
C LEU A 180 -4.01 -2.75 -1.31
N ALA A 181 -4.55 -3.68 -2.08
CA ALA A 181 -5.88 -4.24 -1.85
C ALA A 181 -6.02 -4.85 -0.45
N GLY A 182 -5.00 -5.60 0.01
CA GLY A 182 -4.96 -6.18 1.35
C GLY A 182 -4.96 -5.12 2.46
N ILE A 183 -4.23 -4.02 2.30
CA ILE A 183 -4.23 -2.90 3.24
C ILE A 183 -5.62 -2.27 3.28
N LEU A 184 -6.18 -1.89 2.13
CA LEU A 184 -7.50 -1.26 2.04
C LEU A 184 -8.59 -2.15 2.64
N CYS A 185 -8.53 -3.46 2.39
CA CYS A 185 -9.47 -4.44 2.95
C CYS A 185 -9.45 -4.48 4.49
N LYS A 186 -8.28 -4.28 5.11
CA LYS A 186 -8.12 -4.31 6.58
C LYS A 186 -8.33 -2.96 7.25
N MET A 187 -8.28 -1.86 6.51
CA MET A 187 -8.39 -0.52 7.08
C MET A 187 -9.78 -0.25 7.67
N PRO A 188 -9.86 0.28 8.91
CA PRO A 188 -11.09 0.87 9.43
C PRO A 188 -11.51 2.12 8.65
N ALA A 189 -12.80 2.49 8.72
CA ALA A 189 -13.32 3.68 8.04
C ALA A 189 -12.65 4.99 8.49
N ALA A 190 -12.23 5.09 9.74
CA ALA A 190 -11.55 6.27 10.31
C ALA A 190 -10.02 6.11 10.35
N CYS A 191 -9.44 5.38 9.39
CA CYS A 191 -8.00 5.15 9.31
C CYS A 191 -7.39 5.93 8.16
N SER A 192 -6.21 6.54 8.38
CA SER A 192 -5.38 7.14 7.34
C SER A 192 -4.46 6.12 6.71
N LEU A 193 -4.34 6.14 5.38
CA LEU A 193 -3.28 5.48 4.61
C LEU A 193 -2.31 6.54 4.08
N VAL A 194 -1.06 6.44 4.48
CA VAL A 194 0.02 7.34 4.05
C VAL A 194 1.01 6.54 3.23
N LEU A 195 1.12 6.86 1.95
CA LEU A 195 2.06 6.24 1.01
C LEU A 195 3.26 7.18 0.84
N ILE A 196 4.46 6.69 1.14
CA ILE A 196 5.72 7.47 1.07
C ILE A 196 6.64 6.83 0.04
N GLY A 197 7.16 7.64 -0.92
CA GLY A 197 8.00 7.14 -2.00
C GLY A 197 8.97 8.17 -2.59
#